data_1fee1cf4c3c91f502a40bcbbe94200ff
#
_entry.id   1fee1cf4c3c91f502a40bcbbe94200ff
#
_cell.length_a   1.000
_cell.length_b   1.000
_cell.length_c   1.000
_cell.angle_alpha   90.00
_cell.angle_beta   90.00
_cell.angle_gamma   90.00
#
_symmetry.space_group_name_H-M   'P 1'
#
loop_
_entity.id
_entity.type
_entity.pdbx_description
1 polymer ?
#
loop_
_entity_poly.entity_id
_entity_poly.type
_entity_poly.pdbx_seq_one_letter_code
_entity_poly.pdbx_strand_id
1 'polypeptide(L)'
;HYALLSDDGNANAPERAEAPIPVYRAPVKLPTDRIATAIAQLIESVPLKELEDPIPYKIRRARKVPSLEWTYRALHTPDSEDTWRAAQAQMRYREAFVLQSALARLHAARAAHATVARPALPDGAADALLNVLPYELTDGQQRVGKEISRDLASPSPMNRLLQGDVGSGKTVVALRAMLQVADSGGQSAMLAPTEVLAEQHFRSILDILGDLADTEGIPGYET
;
A
#
# COMPACT_ATOMS: atom_id res chain seq x y z
N HIS A 1 19.16 -11.48 -11.33
CA HIS A 1 19.15 -12.74 -12.07
C HIS A 1 20.47 -13.47 -11.83
N TYR A 2 20.40 -14.79 -11.64
CA TYR A 2 21.57 -15.68 -11.50
C TYR A 2 21.49 -16.70 -12.61
N ALA A 3 22.65 -17.08 -13.16
CA ALA A 3 22.77 -18.18 -14.07
C ALA A 3 23.39 -19.37 -13.32
N LEU A 4 22.80 -20.54 -13.46
CA LEU A 4 23.47 -21.80 -13.13
C LEU A 4 24.32 -22.18 -14.34
N LEU A 5 25.61 -22.39 -14.15
CA LEU A 5 26.42 -23.00 -15.20
C LEU A 5 26.00 -24.48 -15.31
N SER A 6 25.43 -24.87 -16.45
CA SER A 6 25.22 -26.25 -16.78
C SER A 6 26.59 -26.95 -16.90
N ASP A 7 26.69 -28.16 -16.34
CA ASP A 7 27.86 -29.00 -16.32
C ASP A 7 28.24 -29.39 -17.75
N ASP A 8 29.15 -28.64 -18.38
CA ASP A 8 29.79 -29.07 -19.65
C ASP A 8 30.97 -29.96 -19.30
N GLY A 9 30.69 -31.17 -18.82
CA GLY A 9 31.51 -32.40 -18.98
C GLY A 9 33.02 -32.35 -18.64
N ASN A 10 33.50 -31.39 -17.84
CA ASN A 10 34.91 -31.31 -17.47
C ASN A 10 35.15 -31.89 -16.07
N ALA A 11 35.56 -33.15 -16.02
CA ALA A 11 35.75 -33.97 -14.81
C ALA A 11 36.86 -33.47 -13.84
N ASN A 12 37.39 -32.25 -14.00
CA ASN A 12 38.44 -31.67 -13.18
C ASN A 12 38.09 -30.26 -12.64
N ALA A 13 36.83 -29.85 -12.64
CA ALA A 13 36.43 -28.61 -11.97
C ALA A 13 36.25 -28.88 -10.45
N PRO A 14 36.91 -28.11 -9.56
CA PRO A 14 36.73 -28.32 -8.13
C PRO A 14 35.27 -28.00 -7.73
N GLU A 15 34.81 -28.66 -6.66
CA GLU A 15 33.46 -28.61 -6.01
C GLU A 15 32.78 -27.22 -5.80
N ARG A 16 33.15 -26.21 -6.57
CA ARG A 16 32.53 -24.89 -6.57
C ARG A 16 31.30 -24.76 -7.49
N ALA A 17 30.82 -25.86 -8.06
CA ALA A 17 29.77 -25.87 -9.09
C ALA A 17 28.35 -25.53 -8.59
N GLU A 18 28.11 -25.35 -7.28
CA GLU A 18 26.77 -25.08 -6.72
C GLU A 18 26.53 -23.66 -6.26
N ALA A 19 27.52 -22.78 -6.26
CA ALA A 19 27.34 -21.41 -5.80
C ALA A 19 26.75 -20.53 -6.92
N PRO A 20 25.66 -19.79 -6.67
CA PRO A 20 25.07 -18.91 -7.66
C PRO A 20 26.05 -17.82 -8.11
N ILE A 21 26.16 -17.61 -9.41
CA ILE A 21 26.98 -16.54 -9.98
C ILE A 21 26.11 -15.29 -10.13
N PRO A 22 26.50 -14.14 -9.55
CA PRO A 22 25.71 -12.91 -9.67
C PRO A 22 25.75 -12.37 -11.10
N VAL A 23 24.58 -12.17 -11.70
CA VAL A 23 24.40 -11.54 -13.00
C VAL A 23 23.83 -10.14 -12.83
N TYR A 24 24.59 -9.13 -13.24
CA TYR A 24 24.19 -7.73 -13.15
C TYR A 24 23.65 -7.22 -14.49
N ARG A 25 22.69 -6.31 -14.44
CA ARG A 25 22.30 -5.55 -15.65
C ARG A 25 23.49 -4.71 -16.07
N ALA A 26 24.00 -4.99 -17.27
CA ALA A 26 25.18 -4.37 -17.80
C ALA A 26 24.89 -3.66 -19.12
N PRO A 27 25.40 -2.46 -19.40
CA PRO A 27 25.39 -1.86 -20.72
C PRO A 27 26.36 -2.63 -21.65
N VAL A 28 26.15 -2.52 -22.96
CA VAL A 28 26.90 -3.26 -23.98
C VAL A 28 28.44 -3.15 -23.82
N LYS A 29 28.92 -2.04 -23.26
CA LYS A 29 30.37 -1.78 -23.10
C LYS A 29 30.98 -2.24 -21.77
N LEU A 30 30.16 -2.71 -20.80
CA LEU A 30 30.64 -3.14 -19.49
C LEU A 30 30.07 -4.52 -19.16
N PRO A 31 30.82 -5.60 -19.39
CA PRO A 31 30.38 -6.97 -19.10
C PRO A 31 30.04 -7.21 -17.63
N THR A 32 29.07 -8.11 -17.39
CA THR A 32 28.58 -8.41 -16.04
C THR A 32 29.66 -8.95 -15.10
N ASP A 33 30.63 -9.69 -15.61
CA ASP A 33 31.77 -10.23 -14.87
C ASP A 33 32.68 -9.14 -14.30
N ARG A 34 32.93 -8.06 -15.06
CA ARG A 34 33.67 -6.89 -14.57
C ARG A 34 32.92 -6.18 -13.44
N ILE A 35 31.60 -6.08 -13.55
CA ILE A 35 30.78 -5.50 -12.50
C ILE A 35 30.82 -6.40 -11.26
N ALA A 36 30.69 -7.72 -11.42
CA ALA A 36 30.78 -8.69 -10.33
C ALA A 36 32.12 -8.60 -9.60
N THR A 37 33.23 -8.56 -10.34
CA THR A 37 34.58 -8.42 -9.77
C THR A 37 34.73 -7.12 -8.97
N ALA A 38 34.28 -5.99 -9.55
CA ALA A 38 34.36 -4.69 -8.87
C ALA A 38 33.53 -4.66 -7.58
N ILE A 39 32.32 -5.26 -7.59
CA ILE A 39 31.49 -5.36 -6.40
C ILE A 39 32.12 -6.28 -5.34
N ALA A 40 32.70 -7.41 -5.73
CA ALA A 40 33.37 -8.30 -4.80
C ALA A 40 34.55 -7.56 -4.11
N GLN A 41 35.38 -6.87 -4.88
CA GLN A 41 36.48 -6.06 -4.34
C GLN A 41 35.98 -4.94 -3.40
N LEU A 42 34.88 -4.28 -3.76
CA LEU A 42 34.27 -3.26 -2.92
C LEU A 42 33.79 -3.83 -1.58
N ILE A 43 33.12 -4.99 -1.60
CA ILE A 43 32.63 -5.68 -0.40
C ILE A 43 33.77 -6.11 0.52
N GLU A 44 34.94 -6.43 -0.02
CA GLU A 44 36.13 -6.77 0.77
C GLU A 44 36.82 -5.52 1.36
N SER A 45 36.83 -4.42 0.62
CA SER A 45 37.58 -3.21 0.98
C SER A 45 36.80 -2.25 1.89
N VAL A 46 35.46 -2.25 1.83
CA VAL A 46 34.61 -1.36 2.60
C VAL A 46 34.32 -1.95 3.98
N PRO A 47 34.38 -1.16 5.07
CA PRO A 47 34.01 -1.61 6.41
C PRO A 47 32.48 -1.72 6.56
N LEU A 48 31.88 -2.76 5.97
CA LEU A 48 30.43 -2.98 5.96
C LEU A 48 29.79 -3.02 7.36
N LYS A 49 30.59 -3.28 8.41
CA LYS A 49 30.13 -3.24 9.82
C LYS A 49 29.77 -1.84 10.29
N GLU A 50 30.34 -0.82 9.66
CA GLU A 50 30.09 0.59 9.98
C GLU A 50 28.85 1.14 9.26
N LEU A 51 28.30 0.38 8.31
CA LEU A 51 27.05 0.76 7.65
C LEU A 51 25.89 0.76 8.63
N GLU A 52 25.18 1.87 8.67
CA GLU A 52 23.99 2.01 9.50
C GLU A 52 22.86 1.14 8.95
N ASP A 53 22.41 0.17 9.78
CA ASP A 53 21.28 -0.69 9.43
C ASP A 53 19.97 0.08 9.70
N PRO A 54 19.08 0.24 8.70
CA PRO A 54 17.82 0.96 8.88
C PRO A 54 16.90 0.30 9.92
N ILE A 55 17.13 -0.99 10.24
CA ILE A 55 16.35 -1.70 11.25
C ILE A 55 17.03 -1.57 12.61
N PRO A 56 16.38 -0.98 13.64
CA PRO A 56 16.95 -0.85 14.97
C PRO A 56 17.38 -2.20 15.56
N TYR A 57 18.50 -2.21 16.28
CA TYR A 57 19.10 -3.41 16.85
C TYR A 57 18.10 -4.28 17.67
N LYS A 58 17.24 -3.64 18.47
CA LYS A 58 16.22 -4.35 19.27
C LYS A 58 15.26 -5.16 18.39
N ILE A 59 14.84 -4.61 17.27
CA ILE A 59 13.95 -5.28 16.31
C ILE A 59 14.68 -6.40 15.58
N ARG A 60 15.92 -6.13 15.11
CA ARG A 60 16.76 -7.16 14.48
C ARG A 60 16.95 -8.38 15.37
N ARG A 61 17.28 -8.16 16.64
CA ARG A 61 17.46 -9.23 17.62
C ARG A 61 16.17 -10.02 17.84
N ALA A 62 15.04 -9.34 18.07
CA ALA A 62 13.75 -9.97 18.31
C ALA A 62 13.25 -10.80 17.12
N ARG A 63 13.51 -10.34 15.88
CA ARG A 63 13.09 -10.98 14.65
C ARG A 63 14.15 -11.88 14.02
N LYS A 64 15.30 -12.05 14.68
CA LYS A 64 16.46 -12.82 14.17
C LYS A 64 16.91 -12.37 12.77
N VAL A 65 16.87 -11.06 12.52
CA VAL A 65 17.32 -10.46 11.27
C VAL A 65 18.85 -10.38 11.27
N PRO A 66 19.55 -10.98 10.28
CA PRO A 66 20.99 -10.91 10.16
C PRO A 66 21.52 -9.48 10.01
N SER A 67 22.81 -9.29 10.21
CA SER A 67 23.45 -7.99 9.98
C SER A 67 23.37 -7.56 8.52
N LEU A 68 23.47 -6.24 8.29
CA LEU A 68 23.53 -5.69 6.93
C LEU A 68 24.79 -6.17 6.20
N GLU A 69 25.93 -6.27 6.89
CA GLU A 69 27.16 -6.85 6.38
C GLU A 69 26.95 -8.28 5.85
N TRP A 70 26.37 -9.16 6.67
CA TRP A 70 26.08 -10.53 6.23
C TRP A 70 25.17 -10.53 5.01
N THR A 71 24.15 -9.70 5.01
CA THR A 71 23.18 -9.62 3.91
C THR A 71 23.86 -9.21 2.60
N TYR A 72 24.74 -8.21 2.60
CA TYR A 72 25.46 -7.79 1.40
C TYR A 72 26.43 -8.87 0.91
N ARG A 73 27.20 -9.49 1.82
CA ARG A 73 28.11 -10.59 1.44
C ARG A 73 27.35 -11.76 0.83
N ALA A 74 26.29 -12.23 1.49
CA ALA A 74 25.46 -13.33 1.04
C ALA A 74 24.68 -13.03 -0.26
N LEU A 75 24.42 -11.74 -0.57
CA LEU A 75 23.77 -11.34 -1.81
C LEU A 75 24.72 -11.35 -3.00
N HIS A 76 25.96 -10.93 -2.81
CA HIS A 76 26.91 -10.69 -3.90
C HIS A 76 27.97 -11.78 -4.03
N THR A 77 28.26 -12.50 -2.95
CA THR A 77 29.20 -13.63 -2.91
C THR A 77 28.61 -14.79 -2.12
N PRO A 78 27.44 -15.32 -2.54
CA PRO A 78 26.80 -16.43 -1.84
C PRO A 78 27.62 -17.71 -1.96
N ASP A 79 27.60 -18.53 -0.91
CA ASP A 79 28.18 -19.87 -0.87
C ASP A 79 27.20 -20.94 -1.38
N SER A 80 25.90 -20.63 -1.34
CA SER A 80 24.83 -21.52 -1.79
C SER A 80 23.60 -20.74 -2.27
N GLU A 81 22.71 -21.41 -2.99
CA GLU A 81 21.43 -20.82 -3.41
C GLU A 81 20.54 -20.48 -2.20
N ASP A 82 20.56 -21.30 -1.15
CA ASP A 82 19.79 -21.04 0.06
C ASP A 82 20.28 -19.79 0.79
N THR A 83 21.59 -19.59 0.89
CA THR A 83 22.20 -18.39 1.45
C THR A 83 21.77 -17.14 0.67
N TRP A 84 21.81 -17.24 -0.66
CA TRP A 84 21.38 -16.13 -1.52
C TRP A 84 19.88 -15.82 -1.35
N ARG A 85 19.00 -16.84 -1.37
CA ARG A 85 17.57 -16.65 -1.16
C ARG A 85 17.27 -16.01 0.19
N ALA A 86 17.97 -16.48 1.24
CA ALA A 86 17.85 -15.90 2.57
C ALA A 86 18.27 -14.41 2.58
N ALA A 87 19.40 -14.07 1.96
CA ALA A 87 19.87 -12.69 1.86
C ALA A 87 18.90 -11.80 1.08
N GLN A 88 18.34 -12.31 -0.03
CA GLN A 88 17.33 -11.60 -0.80
C GLN A 88 16.06 -11.34 0.02
N ALA A 89 15.58 -12.31 0.79
CA ALA A 89 14.44 -12.13 1.70
C ALA A 89 14.73 -11.07 2.76
N GLN A 90 15.96 -11.03 3.30
CA GLN A 90 16.38 -10.03 4.28
C GLN A 90 16.45 -8.62 3.68
N MET A 91 16.86 -8.48 2.42
CA MET A 91 16.86 -7.17 1.75
C MET A 91 15.45 -6.66 1.52
N ARG A 92 14.56 -7.52 1.00
CA ARG A 92 13.12 -7.19 0.87
C ARG A 92 12.49 -6.78 2.21
N TYR A 93 12.86 -7.44 3.30
CA TYR A 93 12.38 -7.09 4.63
C TYR A 93 12.84 -5.69 5.04
N ARG A 94 14.11 -5.31 4.78
CA ARG A 94 14.62 -3.96 5.06
C ARG A 94 13.91 -2.89 4.23
N GLU A 95 13.73 -3.13 2.95
CA GLU A 95 12.99 -2.22 2.07
C GLU A 95 11.55 -2.01 2.57
N ALA A 96 10.85 -3.10 2.89
CA ALA A 96 9.51 -3.05 3.44
C ALA A 96 9.47 -2.33 4.81
N PHE A 97 10.46 -2.56 5.68
CA PHE A 97 10.57 -1.90 6.98
C PHE A 97 10.73 -0.39 6.83
N VAL A 98 11.61 0.06 5.96
CA VAL A 98 11.82 1.50 5.69
C VAL A 98 10.55 2.14 5.16
N LEU A 99 9.93 1.51 4.15
CA LEU A 99 8.68 2.01 3.56
C LEU A 99 7.55 2.08 4.60
N GLN A 100 7.32 1.00 5.35
CA GLN A 100 6.26 0.95 6.38
C GLN A 100 6.53 1.93 7.51
N SER A 101 7.80 2.12 7.90
CA SER A 101 8.16 3.12 8.91
C SER A 101 7.89 4.55 8.43
N ALA A 102 8.17 4.85 7.17
CA ALA A 102 7.86 6.14 6.58
C ALA A 102 6.33 6.39 6.52
N LEU A 103 5.57 5.38 6.08
CA LEU A 103 4.11 5.46 6.05
C LEU A 103 3.51 5.60 7.46
N ALA A 104 4.02 4.86 8.45
CA ALA A 104 3.57 4.98 9.84
C ALA A 104 3.84 6.38 10.41
N ARG A 105 4.98 6.99 10.08
CA ARG A 105 5.26 8.39 10.47
C ARG A 105 4.29 9.38 9.83
N LEU A 106 3.98 9.21 8.54
CA LEU A 106 2.99 10.05 7.85
C LEU A 106 1.61 9.90 8.47
N HIS A 107 1.20 8.67 8.80
CA HIS A 107 -0.07 8.42 9.49
C HIS A 107 -0.09 9.07 10.88
N ALA A 108 0.98 8.92 11.66
CA ALA A 108 1.07 9.55 12.99
C ALA A 108 1.03 11.09 12.91
N ALA A 109 1.72 11.68 11.93
CA ALA A 109 1.69 13.12 11.71
C ALA A 109 0.29 13.62 11.32
N ARG A 110 -0.45 12.88 10.51
CA ARG A 110 -1.85 13.20 10.17
C ARG A 110 -2.78 13.06 11.37
N ALA A 111 -2.64 11.97 12.13
CA ALA A 111 -3.44 11.71 13.34
C ALA A 111 -3.22 12.77 14.45
N ALA A 112 -2.09 13.48 14.41
CA ALA A 112 -1.82 14.61 15.32
C ALA A 112 -2.70 15.86 15.02
N HIS A 113 -3.30 15.94 13.82
CA HIS A 113 -4.25 17.00 13.49
C HIS A 113 -5.65 16.54 13.92
N ALA A 114 -6.20 17.19 14.94
CA ALA A 114 -7.57 16.91 15.35
C ALA A 114 -8.58 17.39 14.30
N THR A 115 -9.64 16.62 14.08
CA THR A 115 -10.79 16.98 13.26
C THR A 115 -12.07 16.91 14.11
N VAL A 116 -13.16 17.43 13.57
CA VAL A 116 -14.48 17.30 14.19
C VAL A 116 -14.97 15.86 13.99
N ALA A 117 -15.23 15.14 15.08
CA ALA A 117 -15.86 13.85 15.03
C ALA A 117 -17.28 13.95 14.42
N ARG A 118 -17.59 13.01 13.52
CA ARG A 118 -18.87 12.94 12.80
C ARG A 118 -19.56 11.59 13.11
N PRO A 119 -20.12 11.43 14.31
CA PRO A 119 -20.79 10.18 14.67
C PRO A 119 -22.03 9.94 13.80
N ALA A 120 -22.38 8.68 13.59
CA ALA A 120 -23.66 8.33 12.96
C ALA A 120 -24.80 8.79 13.85
N LEU A 121 -25.81 9.40 13.25
CA LEU A 121 -27.04 9.79 13.93
C LEU A 121 -28.06 8.66 13.71
N PRO A 122 -28.61 8.06 14.78
CA PRO A 122 -29.72 7.12 14.64
C PRO A 122 -30.89 7.77 13.91
N ASP A 123 -31.49 7.04 12.99
CA ASP A 123 -32.59 7.49 12.13
C ASP A 123 -32.26 8.74 11.27
N GLY A 124 -30.96 9.00 11.04
CA GLY A 124 -30.51 10.07 10.17
C GLY A 124 -30.60 9.72 8.68
N ALA A 125 -30.18 10.66 7.82
CA ALA A 125 -30.20 10.48 6.36
C ALA A 125 -29.32 9.30 5.91
N ALA A 126 -28.21 9.02 6.62
CA ALA A 126 -27.37 7.84 6.34
C ALA A 126 -28.09 6.50 6.59
N ASP A 127 -29.02 6.45 7.53
CA ASP A 127 -29.85 5.26 7.78
C ASP A 127 -31.08 5.26 6.86
N ALA A 128 -31.69 6.42 6.60
CA ALA A 128 -32.81 6.56 5.67
C ALA A 128 -32.41 6.12 4.24
N LEU A 129 -31.20 6.40 3.80
CA LEU A 129 -30.67 5.91 2.52
C LEU A 129 -30.84 4.39 2.38
N LEU A 130 -30.54 3.62 3.43
CA LEU A 130 -30.62 2.15 3.38
C LEU A 130 -32.05 1.64 3.16
N ASN A 131 -33.06 2.42 3.57
CA ASN A 131 -34.47 2.07 3.43
C ASN A 131 -35.03 2.36 2.04
N VAL A 132 -34.41 3.29 1.30
CA VAL A 132 -34.87 3.67 -0.07
C VAL A 132 -34.12 2.93 -1.17
N LEU A 133 -33.00 2.25 -0.84
CA LEU A 133 -32.30 1.44 -1.84
C LEU A 133 -33.18 0.31 -2.36
N PRO A 134 -33.24 0.08 -3.69
CA PRO A 134 -34.02 -1.01 -4.29
C PRO A 134 -33.36 -2.39 -4.10
N TYR A 135 -32.27 -2.49 -3.34
CA TYR A 135 -31.49 -3.70 -3.06
C TYR A 135 -30.84 -3.65 -1.68
N GLU A 136 -30.54 -4.79 -1.15
CA GLU A 136 -29.75 -4.89 0.09
C GLU A 136 -28.26 -4.74 -0.19
N LEU A 137 -27.55 -4.08 0.75
CA LEU A 137 -26.09 -3.97 0.68
C LEU A 137 -25.47 -5.36 0.90
N THR A 138 -24.44 -5.67 0.11
CA THR A 138 -23.64 -6.87 0.31
C THR A 138 -22.90 -6.83 1.65
N ASP A 139 -22.51 -7.99 2.18
CA ASP A 139 -21.72 -8.10 3.42
C ASP A 139 -20.43 -7.26 3.37
N GLY A 140 -19.79 -7.21 2.19
CA GLY A 140 -18.61 -6.37 1.95
C GLY A 140 -18.88 -4.88 2.11
N GLN A 141 -19.97 -4.39 1.49
CA GLN A 141 -20.40 -3.00 1.58
C GLN A 141 -20.82 -2.62 3.01
N GLN A 142 -21.54 -3.50 3.69
CA GLN A 142 -21.96 -3.31 5.09
C GLN A 142 -20.74 -3.21 6.02
N ARG A 143 -19.78 -4.15 5.88
CA ARG A 143 -18.54 -4.16 6.68
C ARG A 143 -17.73 -2.90 6.49
N VAL A 144 -17.47 -2.53 5.23
CA VAL A 144 -16.70 -1.31 4.89
C VAL A 144 -17.43 -0.05 5.35
N GLY A 145 -18.76 0.01 5.17
CA GLY A 145 -19.58 1.11 5.66
C GLY A 145 -19.46 1.30 7.18
N LYS A 146 -19.49 0.20 7.96
CA LYS A 146 -19.29 0.24 9.41
C LYS A 146 -17.88 0.72 9.80
N GLU A 147 -16.86 0.32 9.05
CA GLU A 147 -15.49 0.79 9.29
C GLU A 147 -15.34 2.28 9.02
N ILE A 148 -15.88 2.77 7.89
CA ILE A 148 -15.89 4.20 7.54
C ILE A 148 -16.65 5.00 8.61
N SER A 149 -17.81 4.52 9.02
CA SER A 149 -18.63 5.18 10.05
C SER A 149 -17.88 5.35 11.38
N ARG A 150 -17.11 4.33 11.81
CA ARG A 150 -16.28 4.43 13.03
C ARG A 150 -15.15 5.44 12.86
N ASP A 151 -14.50 5.46 11.71
CA ASP A 151 -13.41 6.40 11.43
C ASP A 151 -13.94 7.84 11.43
N LEU A 152 -15.09 8.10 10.82
CA LEU A 152 -15.75 9.41 10.84
C LEU A 152 -16.15 9.86 12.24
N ALA A 153 -16.52 8.92 13.11
CA ALA A 153 -16.83 9.20 14.51
C ALA A 153 -15.58 9.47 15.38
N SER A 154 -14.38 9.28 14.83
CA SER A 154 -13.11 9.58 15.50
C SER A 154 -12.73 11.07 15.37
N PRO A 155 -12.04 11.66 16.35
CA PRO A 155 -11.47 13.00 16.21
C PRO A 155 -10.22 13.05 15.33
N SER A 156 -9.83 11.93 14.70
CA SER A 156 -8.69 11.85 13.78
C SER A 156 -9.15 11.85 12.33
N PRO A 157 -8.48 12.59 11.41
CA PRO A 157 -8.85 12.60 10.00
C PRO A 157 -8.78 11.22 9.37
N MET A 158 -9.86 10.80 8.73
CA MET A 158 -9.90 9.56 7.95
C MET A 158 -9.20 9.73 6.61
N ASN A 159 -8.41 8.73 6.22
CA ASN A 159 -7.84 8.60 4.88
C ASN A 159 -7.93 7.13 4.48
N ARG A 160 -8.92 6.80 3.64
CA ARG A 160 -9.19 5.43 3.20
C ARG A 160 -9.21 5.32 1.68
N LEU A 161 -8.62 4.25 1.18
CA LEU A 161 -8.79 3.82 -0.19
C LEU A 161 -9.93 2.77 -0.24
N LEU A 162 -11.03 3.12 -0.90
CA LEU A 162 -12.11 2.18 -1.18
C LEU A 162 -11.84 1.49 -2.52
N GLN A 163 -11.53 0.20 -2.49
CA GLN A 163 -11.22 -0.60 -3.66
C GLN A 163 -12.32 -1.62 -3.93
N GLY A 164 -12.61 -1.83 -5.21
CA GLY A 164 -13.59 -2.81 -5.68
C GLY A 164 -13.76 -2.72 -7.19
N ASP A 165 -14.37 -3.74 -7.80
CA ASP A 165 -14.60 -3.81 -9.24
C ASP A 165 -15.57 -2.71 -9.73
N VAL A 166 -15.64 -2.52 -11.04
CA VAL A 166 -16.65 -1.66 -11.67
C VAL A 166 -18.03 -2.23 -11.35
N GLY A 167 -18.95 -1.36 -10.92
CA GLY A 167 -20.29 -1.80 -10.51
C GLY A 167 -20.40 -2.40 -9.10
N SER A 168 -19.33 -2.45 -8.30
CA SER A 168 -19.36 -2.98 -6.93
C SER A 168 -20.09 -2.08 -5.92
N GLY A 169 -20.69 -0.96 -6.35
CA GLY A 169 -21.45 -0.05 -5.50
C GLY A 169 -20.61 0.85 -4.61
N LYS A 170 -19.37 1.19 -5.03
CA LYS A 170 -18.52 2.15 -4.29
C LYS A 170 -19.20 3.50 -4.03
N THR A 171 -20.02 3.95 -4.99
CA THR A 171 -20.73 5.23 -4.89
C THR A 171 -21.74 5.24 -3.73
N VAL A 172 -22.49 4.15 -3.53
CA VAL A 172 -23.44 4.10 -2.41
C VAL A 172 -22.75 4.07 -1.06
N VAL A 173 -21.59 3.42 -0.95
CA VAL A 173 -20.77 3.44 0.27
C VAL A 173 -20.22 4.85 0.56
N ALA A 174 -19.76 5.56 -0.48
CA ALA A 174 -19.29 6.94 -0.36
C ALA A 174 -20.45 7.87 0.00
N LEU A 175 -21.61 7.74 -0.65
CA LEU A 175 -22.80 8.54 -0.38
C LEU A 175 -23.26 8.37 1.08
N ARG A 176 -23.30 7.14 1.59
CA ARG A 176 -23.63 6.89 3.00
C ARG A 176 -22.69 7.63 3.96
N ALA A 177 -21.39 7.65 3.66
CA ALA A 177 -20.42 8.40 4.44
C ALA A 177 -20.66 9.91 4.37
N MET A 178 -21.00 10.44 3.19
CA MET A 178 -21.33 11.86 3.00
C MET A 178 -22.58 12.26 3.79
N LEU A 179 -23.62 11.41 3.79
CA LEU A 179 -24.84 11.64 4.56
C LEU A 179 -24.59 11.63 6.07
N GLN A 180 -23.74 10.71 6.58
CA GLN A 180 -23.33 10.74 7.99
C GLN A 180 -22.65 12.06 8.38
N VAL A 181 -21.85 12.63 7.48
CA VAL A 181 -21.24 13.95 7.70
C VAL A 181 -22.31 15.05 7.72
N ALA A 182 -23.29 15.00 6.80
CA ALA A 182 -24.40 15.92 6.75
C ALA A 182 -25.28 15.83 8.01
N ASP A 183 -25.65 14.63 8.46
CA ASP A 183 -26.39 14.37 9.69
C ASP A 183 -25.74 15.03 10.92
N SER A 184 -24.42 15.08 10.94
CA SER A 184 -23.64 15.71 12.02
C SER A 184 -23.41 17.22 11.81
N GLY A 185 -24.13 17.88 10.88
CA GLY A 185 -24.01 19.28 10.56
C GLY A 185 -22.75 19.68 9.79
N GLY A 186 -22.13 18.71 9.08
CA GLY A 186 -20.98 18.96 8.22
C GLY A 186 -21.36 19.09 6.74
N GLN A 187 -20.38 19.39 5.92
CA GLN A 187 -20.49 19.41 4.47
C GLN A 187 -19.57 18.36 3.85
N SER A 188 -20.00 17.79 2.73
CA SER A 188 -19.23 16.81 1.97
C SER A 188 -19.07 17.29 0.52
N ALA A 189 -17.95 16.93 -0.09
CA ALA A 189 -17.68 17.20 -1.50
C ALA A 189 -17.16 15.92 -2.18
N MET A 190 -17.65 15.65 -3.38
CA MET A 190 -17.14 14.59 -4.26
C MET A 190 -16.38 15.20 -5.42
N LEU A 191 -15.14 14.75 -5.60
CA LEU A 191 -14.29 15.18 -6.71
C LEU A 191 -14.27 14.10 -7.78
N ALA A 192 -14.34 14.48 -9.04
CA ALA A 192 -14.19 13.61 -10.19
C ALA A 192 -13.12 14.19 -11.13
N PRO A 193 -12.41 13.34 -11.90
CA PRO A 193 -11.30 13.78 -12.75
C PRO A 193 -11.76 14.58 -13.98
N THR A 194 -13.04 14.49 -14.36
CA THR A 194 -13.60 15.23 -15.49
C THR A 194 -15.01 15.74 -15.16
N GLU A 195 -15.42 16.82 -15.83
CA GLU A 195 -16.77 17.41 -15.74
C GLU A 195 -17.86 16.37 -16.05
N VAL A 196 -17.68 15.58 -17.11
CA VAL A 196 -18.63 14.53 -17.51
C VAL A 196 -18.83 13.50 -16.39
N LEU A 197 -17.76 13.07 -15.73
CA LEU A 197 -17.85 12.14 -14.60
C LEU A 197 -18.48 12.78 -13.37
N ALA A 198 -18.20 14.05 -13.12
CA ALA A 198 -18.83 14.79 -12.04
C ALA A 198 -20.36 14.85 -12.23
N GLU A 199 -20.80 15.19 -13.44
CA GLU A 199 -22.21 15.23 -13.81
C GLU A 199 -22.88 13.85 -13.73
N GLN A 200 -22.20 12.79 -14.20
CA GLN A 200 -22.69 11.41 -14.05
C GLN A 200 -22.85 11.00 -12.59
N HIS A 201 -21.86 11.33 -11.72
CA HIS A 201 -21.97 11.05 -10.29
C HIS A 201 -23.10 11.85 -9.66
N PHE A 202 -23.26 13.11 -10.03
CA PHE A 202 -24.33 13.95 -9.49
C PHE A 202 -25.71 13.37 -9.82
N ARG A 203 -25.98 13.03 -11.09
CA ARG A 203 -27.24 12.39 -11.51
C ARG A 203 -27.45 11.05 -10.79
N SER A 204 -26.43 10.21 -10.75
CA SER A 204 -26.52 8.89 -10.06
C SER A 204 -26.80 9.04 -8.57
N ILE A 205 -26.27 10.05 -7.92
CA ILE A 205 -26.53 10.34 -6.51
C ILE A 205 -27.98 10.79 -6.30
N LEU A 206 -28.50 11.67 -7.14
CA LEU A 206 -29.91 12.07 -7.08
C LEU A 206 -30.87 10.92 -7.32
N ASP A 207 -30.56 10.07 -8.31
CA ASP A 207 -31.34 8.85 -8.58
C ASP A 207 -31.39 7.90 -7.38
N ILE A 208 -30.23 7.77 -6.68
CA ILE A 208 -30.14 6.91 -5.47
C ILE A 208 -30.89 7.53 -4.29
N LEU A 209 -30.82 8.85 -4.12
CA LEU A 209 -31.48 9.55 -3.02
C LEU A 209 -33.01 9.60 -3.21
N GLY A 210 -33.48 9.72 -4.47
CA GLY A 210 -34.90 9.87 -4.76
C GLY A 210 -35.54 11.00 -3.92
N ASP A 211 -36.61 10.66 -3.21
CA ASP A 211 -37.35 11.62 -2.36
C ASP A 211 -36.54 12.14 -1.15
N LEU A 212 -35.37 11.57 -0.86
CA LEU A 212 -34.47 12.09 0.17
C LEU A 212 -33.64 13.31 -0.34
N ALA A 213 -33.61 13.55 -1.64
CA ALA A 213 -32.92 14.67 -2.22
C ALA A 213 -33.83 15.90 -2.16
N ASP A 214 -33.48 16.89 -1.32
CA ASP A 214 -34.03 18.23 -1.45
C ASP A 214 -33.31 18.94 -2.59
N THR A 215 -34.00 19.09 -3.73
CA THR A 215 -33.46 19.73 -4.93
C THR A 215 -33.90 21.18 -5.08
N GLU A 216 -34.75 21.69 -4.15
CA GLU A 216 -35.18 23.08 -4.15
C GLU A 216 -33.97 24.04 -4.01
N GLY A 217 -33.78 24.93 -4.97
CA GLY A 217 -32.71 25.91 -4.97
C GLY A 217 -31.38 25.46 -5.60
N ILE A 218 -31.28 24.27 -6.24
CA ILE A 218 -30.13 23.86 -7.00
C ILE A 218 -30.21 24.43 -8.43
N PRO A 219 -29.30 25.35 -8.85
CA PRO A 219 -29.32 25.91 -10.20
C PRO A 219 -29.22 24.83 -11.29
N GLY A 220 -30.14 24.83 -12.24
CA GLY A 220 -30.18 23.85 -13.34
C GLY A 220 -30.98 22.57 -13.04
N TYR A 221 -31.62 22.47 -11.88
CA TYR A 221 -32.61 21.47 -11.52
C TYR A 221 -33.97 22.15 -11.27
N GLU A 222 -34.58 22.56 -12.36
CA GLU A 222 -35.99 22.92 -12.36
C GLU A 222 -36.78 21.64 -12.69
N THR A 223 -37.57 21.15 -11.73
CA THR A 223 -38.50 20.04 -11.90
C THR A 223 -39.73 20.48 -12.67
#